data_f631331828789a9e7f014be2496e1296
#
_entry.id   f631331828789a9e7f014be2496e1296
#
_cell.length_a   1.000
_cell.length_b   1.000
_cell.length_c   1.000
_cell.angle_alpha   90.00
_cell.angle_beta   90.00
_cell.angle_gamma   90.00
#
_symmetry.space_group_name_H-M   'P 1'
#
loop_
_entity.id
_entity.type
_entity.pdbx_description
1 polymer ?
#
loop_
_entity_poly.entity_id
_entity_poly.type
_entity_poly.pdbx_seq_one_letter_code
_entity_poly.pdbx_strand_id
1 'polypeptide(L)'
;MAESMMNEPKNRLIGEMPKIGIRPTIDGRWGGVRESLEDQTMGMAQTAARFLSENLRHPNGMPVECVIADTCIGGVAEAAQCAEKFAREGVGASLTVTPCWCYGAETMDMDPLTPKAVWGFNGTERPGAVYLAAVLAGHNQKGLPAFCIYGRDVQDSDDTSVPEDVQEKLLQFARAGLAVARMRGKSYLSMGGTSMGIAGSIVDPSFFEAYLGMRVEPVDMTEFVRRFDEEIYDREEFEGALAWVKANCPEGKDYNPQHQTRSRQQKDQDWAVSVQMAMIARDLMVGNPRLAEIGFGEEAMGLSLIHI
;
A
#
# COMPACT_ATOMS: atom_id res chain seq x y z
N MET A 1 8.58 16.51 23.01
CA MET A 1 7.72 15.35 23.24
C MET A 1 7.32 14.78 21.90
N ALA A 2 8.21 14.08 21.26
CA ALA A 2 7.97 13.39 20.00
C ALA A 2 9.07 12.34 19.77
N GLU A 3 9.31 11.50 20.78
CA GLU A 3 10.30 10.41 20.71
C GLU A 3 9.75 9.10 21.27
N SER A 4 8.45 8.86 21.11
CA SER A 4 7.95 7.51 21.08
C SER A 4 7.83 7.09 19.62
N MET A 5 8.94 7.09 18.92
CA MET A 5 9.06 6.33 17.69
C MET A 5 8.98 4.88 18.10
N MET A 6 7.81 4.29 17.88
CA MET A 6 7.60 2.84 17.98
C MET A 6 8.80 2.17 17.32
N ASN A 7 9.45 1.30 18.09
CA ASN A 7 10.52 0.44 17.60
C ASN A 7 9.89 -0.48 16.54
N GLU A 8 9.86 -0.01 15.29
CA GLU A 8 9.36 -0.86 14.22
C GLU A 8 10.23 -2.09 14.08
N PRO A 9 9.63 -3.25 13.86
CA PRO A 9 10.38 -4.48 13.70
C PRO A 9 11.42 -4.31 12.59
N LYS A 10 12.67 -4.57 12.93
CA LYS A 10 13.84 -4.43 12.03
C LYS A 10 13.79 -5.33 10.79
N ASN A 11 12.74 -6.15 10.65
CA ASN A 11 12.61 -7.18 9.62
C ASN A 11 11.65 -6.83 8.48
N ARG A 12 11.30 -5.57 8.28
CA ARG A 12 10.51 -5.18 7.11
C ARG A 12 11.34 -5.34 5.84
N LEU A 13 10.82 -6.10 4.89
CA LEU A 13 11.40 -6.21 3.56
C LEU A 13 11.47 -4.86 2.84
N ILE A 14 10.49 -4.00 3.10
CA ILE A 14 10.41 -2.63 2.61
C ILE A 14 10.17 -1.73 3.81
N GLY A 15 11.00 -0.70 3.99
CA GLY A 15 10.88 0.22 5.11
C GLY A 15 9.57 1.03 5.11
N GLU A 16 9.44 1.94 6.05
CA GLU A 16 8.26 2.80 6.19
C GLU A 16 8.04 3.77 5.03
N MET A 17 9.09 4.07 4.29
CA MET A 17 9.08 4.97 3.14
C MET A 17 9.43 4.18 1.87
N PRO A 18 8.53 3.32 1.36
CA PRO A 18 8.78 2.57 0.14
C PRO A 18 8.97 3.52 -1.04
N LYS A 19 9.94 3.19 -1.89
CA LYS A 19 10.23 3.95 -3.11
C LYS A 19 9.44 3.41 -4.29
N ILE A 20 9.32 4.22 -5.35
CA ILE A 20 8.75 3.80 -6.63
C ILE A 20 9.89 3.52 -7.61
N GLY A 21 9.94 2.30 -8.13
CA GLY A 21 10.88 1.93 -9.18
C GLY A 21 10.34 2.31 -10.56
N ILE A 22 11.16 2.94 -11.39
CA ILE A 22 10.82 3.26 -12.77
C ILE A 22 11.65 2.38 -13.70
N ARG A 23 10.97 1.60 -14.54
CA ARG A 23 11.57 0.65 -15.49
C ARG A 23 11.41 1.20 -16.92
N PRO A 24 12.40 1.91 -17.47
CA PRO A 24 12.39 2.32 -18.88
C PRO A 24 12.61 1.08 -19.78
N THR A 25 11.59 0.64 -20.50
CA THR A 25 11.68 -0.51 -21.39
C THR A 25 11.73 -0.07 -22.85
N ILE A 26 12.53 -0.75 -23.65
CA ILE A 26 12.89 -0.35 -25.00
C ILE A 26 12.95 -1.55 -25.94
N ASP A 27 12.81 -1.34 -27.23
CA ASP A 27 13.15 -2.32 -28.23
C ASP A 27 14.68 -2.58 -28.17
N GLY A 28 15.07 -3.78 -27.77
CA GLY A 28 16.46 -4.15 -27.53
C GLY A 28 17.30 -4.38 -28.78
N ARG A 29 16.77 -4.22 -29.99
CA ARG A 29 17.50 -4.48 -31.24
C ARG A 29 18.51 -3.38 -31.54
N TRP A 30 19.79 -3.74 -31.50
CA TRP A 30 20.89 -2.88 -31.90
C TRP A 30 20.92 -2.66 -33.40
N GLY A 31 21.62 -1.60 -33.86
CA GLY A 31 21.75 -1.23 -35.25
C GLY A 31 20.79 -0.18 -35.74
N GLY A 32 20.47 0.79 -34.88
CA GLY A 32 19.68 1.98 -35.15
C GLY A 32 18.32 2.05 -34.47
N VAL A 33 17.70 0.91 -34.14
CA VAL A 33 16.36 0.94 -33.52
C VAL A 33 16.46 1.37 -32.06
N ARG A 34 17.28 0.66 -31.26
CA ARG A 34 17.47 0.97 -29.84
C ARG A 34 18.04 2.37 -29.65
N GLU A 35 19.10 2.68 -30.38
CA GLU A 35 19.83 3.94 -30.29
C GLU A 35 18.92 5.14 -30.56
N SER A 36 17.96 4.99 -31.49
CA SER A 36 17.01 6.07 -31.81
C SER A 36 15.93 6.30 -30.75
N LEU A 37 15.83 5.45 -29.73
CA LEU A 37 14.76 5.47 -28.72
C LEU A 37 15.28 5.67 -27.29
N GLU A 38 16.59 5.51 -27.04
CA GLU A 38 17.11 5.54 -25.68
C GLU A 38 16.82 6.86 -24.96
N ASP A 39 17.07 7.97 -25.63
CA ASP A 39 16.83 9.31 -25.04
C ASP A 39 15.35 9.52 -24.71
N GLN A 40 14.42 9.17 -25.61
CA GLN A 40 12.99 9.26 -25.36
C GLN A 40 12.57 8.36 -24.20
N THR A 41 13.03 7.11 -24.18
CA THR A 41 12.67 6.14 -23.15
C THR A 41 13.14 6.59 -21.77
N MET A 42 14.40 7.00 -21.67
CA MET A 42 14.96 7.50 -20.43
C MET A 42 14.32 8.84 -20.01
N GLY A 43 14.05 9.71 -20.96
CA GLY A 43 13.37 10.98 -20.74
C GLY A 43 11.96 10.78 -20.15
N MET A 44 11.19 9.81 -20.65
CA MET A 44 9.89 9.44 -20.08
C MET A 44 10.04 8.97 -18.63
N ALA A 45 11.04 8.11 -18.34
CA ALA A 45 11.28 7.63 -16.99
C ALA A 45 11.64 8.76 -16.02
N GLN A 46 12.51 9.67 -16.45
CA GLN A 46 12.91 10.85 -15.65
C GLN A 46 11.73 11.80 -15.40
N THR A 47 10.90 12.03 -16.42
CA THR A 47 9.72 12.90 -16.29
C THR A 47 8.68 12.29 -15.35
N ALA A 48 8.42 10.98 -15.46
CA ALA A 48 7.53 10.27 -14.53
C ALA A 48 8.08 10.31 -13.09
N ALA A 49 9.37 10.06 -12.91
CA ALA A 49 10.01 10.09 -11.59
C ALA A 49 9.90 11.48 -10.94
N ARG A 50 10.20 12.54 -11.68
CA ARG A 50 10.09 13.92 -11.23
C ARG A 50 8.65 14.25 -10.83
N PHE A 51 7.71 13.96 -11.71
CA PHE A 51 6.29 14.21 -11.48
C PHE A 51 5.78 13.53 -10.20
N LEU A 52 6.10 12.24 -10.01
CA LEU A 52 5.69 11.49 -8.81
C LEU A 52 6.33 12.06 -7.54
N SER A 53 7.62 12.36 -7.55
CA SER A 53 8.33 12.92 -6.39
C SER A 53 7.85 14.32 -6.00
N GLU A 54 7.45 15.13 -6.97
CA GLU A 54 6.90 16.47 -6.72
C GLU A 54 5.49 16.42 -6.11
N ASN A 55 4.67 15.44 -6.52
CA ASN A 55 3.24 15.38 -6.19
C ASN A 55 2.87 14.38 -5.08
N LEU A 56 3.81 13.56 -4.61
CA LEU A 56 3.56 12.57 -3.58
C LEU A 56 4.40 12.82 -2.33
N ARG A 57 3.76 12.58 -1.18
CA ARG A 57 4.42 12.65 0.14
C ARG A 57 4.06 11.42 0.95
N HIS A 58 5.01 10.95 1.74
CA HIS A 58 4.76 10.01 2.81
C HIS A 58 3.98 10.67 3.96
N PRO A 59 3.35 9.90 4.87
CA PRO A 59 2.61 10.46 6.00
C PRO A 59 3.42 11.40 6.91
N ASN A 60 4.74 11.23 6.93
CA ASN A 60 5.67 12.11 7.66
C ASN A 60 6.03 13.40 6.91
N GLY A 61 5.43 13.65 5.74
CA GLY A 61 5.67 14.84 4.91
C GLY A 61 6.87 14.75 3.97
N MET A 62 7.70 13.71 4.08
CA MET A 62 8.84 13.52 3.17
C MET A 62 8.37 13.21 1.74
N PRO A 63 9.07 13.71 0.71
CA PRO A 63 8.74 13.37 -0.67
C PRO A 63 8.94 11.87 -0.93
N VAL A 64 8.13 11.32 -1.85
CA VAL A 64 8.33 9.96 -2.32
C VAL A 64 9.54 9.92 -3.25
N GLU A 65 10.50 9.06 -2.97
CA GLU A 65 11.65 8.85 -3.82
C GLU A 65 11.30 7.90 -4.98
N CYS A 66 11.83 8.22 -6.16
CA CYS A 66 11.77 7.34 -7.33
C CYS A 66 13.17 6.82 -7.67
N VAL A 67 13.28 5.52 -7.95
CA VAL A 67 14.51 4.84 -8.35
C VAL A 67 14.38 4.44 -9.81
N ILE A 68 15.18 5.01 -10.68
CA ILE A 68 15.18 4.66 -12.12
C ILE A 68 16.23 3.56 -12.35
N ALA A 69 15.96 2.60 -13.24
CA ALA A 69 16.97 1.65 -13.69
C ALA A 69 18.17 2.40 -14.31
N ASP A 70 19.37 1.85 -14.18
CA ASP A 70 20.60 2.52 -14.64
C ASP A 70 20.67 2.64 -16.16
N THR A 71 20.02 1.73 -16.87
CA THR A 71 19.93 1.70 -18.34
C THR A 71 18.51 1.40 -18.79
N CYS A 72 18.20 1.69 -20.04
CA CYS A 72 16.98 1.18 -20.67
C CYS A 72 17.03 -0.35 -20.74
N ILE A 73 15.87 -0.98 -20.44
CA ILE A 73 15.72 -2.43 -20.39
C ILE A 73 15.25 -2.93 -21.76
N GLY A 74 16.15 -3.50 -22.52
CA GLY A 74 15.86 -4.13 -23.81
C GLY A 74 16.31 -5.60 -23.86
N GLY A 75 16.84 -6.14 -22.75
CA GLY A 75 17.32 -7.50 -22.64
C GLY A 75 17.29 -8.05 -21.21
N VAL A 76 17.54 -9.35 -21.10
CA VAL A 76 17.43 -10.12 -19.84
C VAL A 76 18.43 -9.64 -18.79
N ALA A 77 19.67 -9.34 -19.21
CA ALA A 77 20.72 -8.87 -18.29
C ALA A 77 20.35 -7.53 -17.63
N GLU A 78 19.86 -6.59 -18.42
CA GLU A 78 19.41 -5.27 -17.94
C GLU A 78 18.19 -5.39 -17.01
N ALA A 79 17.27 -6.31 -17.32
CA ALA A 79 16.14 -6.61 -16.46
C ALA A 79 16.57 -7.17 -15.10
N ALA A 80 17.55 -8.08 -15.08
CA ALA A 80 18.12 -8.65 -13.86
C ALA A 80 18.81 -7.56 -13.00
N GLN A 81 19.65 -6.72 -13.63
CA GLN A 81 20.30 -5.60 -12.95
C GLN A 81 19.30 -4.63 -12.34
N CYS A 82 18.21 -4.32 -13.07
CA CYS A 82 17.12 -3.48 -12.55
C CYS A 82 16.44 -4.12 -11.34
N ALA A 83 16.15 -5.42 -11.38
CA ALA A 83 15.52 -6.13 -10.27
C ALA A 83 16.40 -6.14 -9.01
N GLU A 84 17.71 -6.39 -9.17
CA GLU A 84 18.68 -6.33 -8.06
C GLU A 84 18.79 -4.92 -7.46
N LYS A 85 18.84 -3.89 -8.31
CA LYS A 85 18.84 -2.50 -7.87
C LYS A 85 17.59 -2.18 -7.07
N PHE A 86 16.42 -2.53 -7.58
CA PHE A 86 15.14 -2.24 -6.91
C PHE A 86 15.02 -2.95 -5.57
N ALA A 87 15.46 -4.21 -5.48
CA ALA A 87 15.50 -4.95 -4.23
C ALA A 87 16.41 -4.27 -3.19
N ARG A 88 17.61 -3.86 -3.59
CA ARG A 88 18.58 -3.18 -2.72
C ARG A 88 18.10 -1.80 -2.27
N GLU A 89 17.42 -1.07 -3.14
CA GLU A 89 16.95 0.30 -2.87
C GLU A 89 15.61 0.37 -2.10
N GLY A 90 14.97 -0.77 -1.82
CA GLY A 90 13.69 -0.80 -1.12
C GLY A 90 12.51 -0.30 -1.96
N VAL A 91 12.51 -0.61 -3.24
CA VAL A 91 11.38 -0.32 -4.14
C VAL A 91 10.17 -1.15 -3.74
N GLY A 92 9.05 -0.48 -3.49
CA GLY A 92 7.80 -1.11 -3.05
C GLY A 92 6.71 -1.18 -4.12
N ALA A 93 6.83 -0.38 -5.18
CA ALA A 93 5.94 -0.41 -6.35
C ALA A 93 6.75 -0.10 -7.60
N SER A 94 6.41 -0.67 -8.74
CA SER A 94 7.14 -0.45 -9.99
C SER A 94 6.26 0.11 -11.09
N LEU A 95 6.81 1.06 -11.85
CA LEU A 95 6.22 1.63 -13.05
C LEU A 95 7.13 1.31 -14.25
N THR A 96 6.64 0.51 -15.17
CA THR A 96 7.28 0.33 -16.48
C THR A 96 6.82 1.44 -17.41
N VAL A 97 7.76 2.11 -18.07
CA VAL A 97 7.47 3.12 -19.11
C VAL A 97 8.03 2.65 -20.43
N THR A 98 7.26 2.80 -21.52
CA THR A 98 7.70 2.37 -22.84
C THR A 98 7.16 3.29 -23.94
N PRO A 99 8.04 3.84 -24.80
CA PRO A 99 7.63 4.62 -25.95
C PRO A 99 7.26 3.74 -27.16
N CYS A 100 7.63 2.46 -27.15
CA CYS A 100 7.60 1.62 -28.35
C CYS A 100 7.21 0.18 -28.04
N TRP A 101 7.13 -0.64 -29.08
CA TRP A 101 7.06 -2.08 -28.97
C TRP A 101 8.37 -2.64 -28.38
N CYS A 102 8.25 -3.55 -27.41
CA CYS A 102 9.36 -4.28 -26.81
C CYS A 102 9.16 -5.78 -27.00
N TYR A 103 10.20 -6.57 -26.75
CA TYR A 103 10.15 -8.01 -26.90
C TYR A 103 10.51 -8.72 -25.59
N GLY A 104 9.88 -9.87 -25.38
CA GLY A 104 10.25 -10.81 -24.36
C GLY A 104 9.74 -10.48 -22.95
N ALA A 105 9.98 -11.47 -22.07
CA ALA A 105 9.55 -11.38 -20.67
C ALA A 105 10.39 -10.37 -19.84
N GLU A 106 11.55 -9.98 -20.34
CA GLU A 106 12.46 -9.00 -19.71
C GLU A 106 11.82 -7.63 -19.53
N THR A 107 10.81 -7.30 -20.33
CA THR A 107 10.07 -6.06 -20.18
C THR A 107 9.04 -6.09 -19.03
N MET A 108 8.78 -7.28 -18.49
CA MET A 108 7.84 -7.48 -17.38
C MET A 108 8.56 -7.37 -16.03
N ASP A 109 7.87 -6.83 -15.04
CA ASP A 109 8.28 -6.97 -13.64
C ASP A 109 7.74 -8.30 -13.10
N MET A 110 8.63 -9.22 -12.80
CA MET A 110 8.29 -10.58 -12.39
C MET A 110 8.16 -10.77 -10.89
N ASP A 111 8.40 -9.74 -10.06
CA ASP A 111 8.20 -9.85 -8.61
C ASP A 111 6.70 -10.02 -8.29
N PRO A 112 6.27 -11.12 -7.66
CA PRO A 112 4.85 -11.37 -7.39
C PRO A 112 4.25 -10.42 -6.35
N LEU A 113 5.06 -9.87 -5.46
CA LEU A 113 4.58 -9.03 -4.35
C LEU A 113 4.69 -7.53 -4.63
N THR A 114 5.34 -7.12 -5.71
CA THR A 114 5.45 -5.70 -6.07
C THR A 114 4.24 -5.26 -6.90
N PRO A 115 3.41 -4.33 -6.41
CA PRO A 115 2.40 -3.66 -7.23
C PRO A 115 3.06 -3.01 -8.44
N LYS A 116 2.49 -3.22 -9.63
CA LYS A 116 3.11 -2.81 -10.87
C LYS A 116 2.14 -2.12 -11.82
N ALA A 117 2.63 -1.14 -12.54
CA ALA A 117 1.92 -0.49 -13.64
C ALA A 117 2.78 -0.48 -14.89
N VAL A 118 2.12 -0.34 -16.03
CA VAL A 118 2.79 -0.10 -17.31
C VAL A 118 2.18 1.15 -17.95
N TRP A 119 3.03 2.12 -18.23
CA TRP A 119 2.66 3.30 -19.02
C TRP A 119 3.20 3.14 -20.44
N GLY A 120 2.27 2.89 -21.39
CA GLY A 120 2.55 2.87 -22.82
C GLY A 120 2.30 4.24 -23.41
N PHE A 121 3.32 4.83 -24.04
CA PHE A 121 3.20 6.10 -24.75
C PHE A 121 2.24 5.96 -25.94
N ASN A 122 1.24 6.82 -26.03
CA ASN A 122 0.30 6.85 -27.14
C ASN A 122 0.84 7.74 -28.27
N GLY A 123 1.88 7.25 -28.94
CA GLY A 123 2.60 8.00 -29.97
C GLY A 123 2.13 7.71 -31.39
N THR A 124 2.35 8.67 -32.28
CA THR A 124 1.99 8.56 -33.72
C THR A 124 2.80 7.52 -34.46
N GLU A 125 4.10 7.41 -34.18
CA GLU A 125 5.02 6.58 -34.97
C GLU A 125 5.39 5.25 -34.33
N ARG A 126 5.38 5.19 -33.00
CA ARG A 126 5.88 4.05 -32.24
C ARG A 126 4.91 3.74 -31.09
N PRO A 127 4.09 2.70 -31.27
CA PRO A 127 2.95 2.49 -30.39
C PRO A 127 3.33 1.77 -29.09
N GLY A 128 3.88 2.47 -28.12
CA GLY A 128 4.04 1.96 -26.76
C GLY A 128 2.70 1.51 -26.16
N ALA A 129 1.62 2.19 -26.51
CA ALA A 129 0.27 1.80 -26.12
C ALA A 129 -0.17 0.44 -26.71
N VAL A 130 0.31 0.05 -27.89
CA VAL A 130 0.04 -1.30 -28.46
C VAL A 130 0.83 -2.36 -27.69
N TYR A 131 2.09 -2.09 -27.37
CA TYR A 131 2.87 -2.99 -26.52
C TYR A 131 2.24 -3.18 -25.14
N LEU A 132 1.68 -2.12 -24.57
CA LEU A 132 0.97 -2.16 -23.29
C LEU A 132 -0.10 -3.29 -23.25
N ALA A 133 -0.90 -3.44 -24.29
CA ALA A 133 -1.91 -4.50 -24.36
C ALA A 133 -1.28 -5.90 -24.30
N ALA A 134 -0.17 -6.11 -25.02
CA ALA A 134 0.55 -7.39 -25.05
C ALA A 134 1.21 -7.72 -23.71
N VAL A 135 1.86 -6.75 -23.06
CA VAL A 135 2.54 -6.99 -21.78
C VAL A 135 1.55 -7.23 -20.64
N LEU A 136 0.40 -6.53 -20.65
CA LEU A 136 -0.66 -6.79 -19.69
C LEU A 136 -1.25 -8.20 -19.82
N ALA A 137 -1.45 -8.67 -21.05
CA ALA A 137 -1.86 -10.06 -21.29
C ALA A 137 -0.82 -11.05 -20.76
N GLY A 138 0.46 -10.79 -20.96
CA GLY A 138 1.57 -11.59 -20.41
C GLY A 138 1.58 -11.61 -18.88
N HIS A 139 1.39 -10.46 -18.24
CA HIS A 139 1.27 -10.36 -16.79
C HIS A 139 0.08 -11.19 -16.26
N ASN A 140 -1.10 -11.05 -16.88
CA ASN A 140 -2.30 -11.80 -16.46
C ASN A 140 -2.13 -13.32 -16.61
N GLN A 141 -1.49 -13.79 -17.68
CA GLN A 141 -1.18 -15.21 -17.86
C GLN A 141 -0.31 -15.78 -16.74
N LYS A 142 0.53 -14.96 -16.14
CA LYS A 142 1.46 -15.36 -15.08
C LYS A 142 0.90 -15.11 -13.66
N GLY A 143 -0.34 -14.64 -13.55
CA GLY A 143 -0.93 -14.27 -12.26
C GLY A 143 -0.25 -13.05 -11.60
N LEU A 144 0.35 -12.17 -12.39
CA LEU A 144 1.05 -10.97 -11.97
C LEU A 144 0.31 -9.71 -12.48
N PRO A 145 -0.86 -9.37 -11.96
CA PRO A 145 -1.65 -8.27 -12.50
C PRO A 145 -0.88 -6.95 -12.50
N ALA A 146 -1.02 -6.19 -13.57
CA ALA A 146 -0.42 -4.87 -13.72
C ALA A 146 -1.47 -3.82 -14.05
N PHE A 147 -1.29 -2.60 -13.54
CA PHE A 147 -2.18 -1.47 -13.81
C PHE A 147 -1.86 -0.85 -15.16
N CYS A 148 -2.91 -0.57 -15.95
CA CYS A 148 -2.82 -0.05 -17.31
C CYS A 148 -2.81 1.49 -17.32
N ILE A 149 -1.80 2.10 -17.95
CA ILE A 149 -1.72 3.55 -18.10
C ILE A 149 -1.40 3.92 -19.55
N TYR A 150 -2.24 4.73 -20.17
CA TYR A 150 -1.95 5.39 -21.45
C TYR A 150 -2.81 6.66 -21.58
N GLY A 151 -2.35 7.61 -22.41
CA GLY A 151 -3.06 8.85 -22.70
C GLY A 151 -4.22 8.64 -23.66
N ARG A 152 -5.28 9.43 -23.50
CA ARG A 152 -6.44 9.43 -24.41
C ARG A 152 -6.07 9.95 -25.78
N ASP A 153 -5.33 11.06 -25.78
CA ASP A 153 -4.93 11.73 -27.02
C ASP A 153 -3.60 11.19 -27.54
N VAL A 154 -3.43 11.21 -28.84
CA VAL A 154 -2.20 10.79 -29.50
C VAL A 154 -1.18 11.92 -29.40
N GLN A 155 0.05 11.60 -28.98
CA GLN A 155 1.16 12.54 -28.85
C GLN A 155 2.16 12.36 -29.99
N ASP A 156 2.80 13.43 -30.42
CA ASP A 156 3.94 13.36 -31.34
C ASP A 156 5.16 12.75 -30.62
N SER A 157 6.05 12.14 -31.38
CA SER A 157 7.19 11.39 -30.82
C SER A 157 8.19 12.26 -30.04
N ASP A 158 8.22 13.56 -30.30
CA ASP A 158 9.05 14.54 -29.60
C ASP A 158 8.36 15.21 -28.39
N ASP A 159 7.07 14.94 -28.19
CA ASP A 159 6.33 15.42 -27.01
C ASP A 159 6.72 14.63 -25.77
N THR A 160 7.47 15.25 -24.87
CA THR A 160 7.91 14.67 -23.59
C THR A 160 6.97 15.00 -22.44
N SER A 161 5.85 15.65 -22.68
CA SER A 161 4.87 15.99 -21.64
C SER A 161 4.14 14.74 -21.14
N VAL A 162 3.63 14.82 -19.91
CA VAL A 162 2.73 13.81 -19.35
C VAL A 162 1.31 14.37 -19.42
N PRO A 163 0.42 13.82 -20.26
CA PRO A 163 -0.97 14.27 -20.35
C PRO A 163 -1.69 14.21 -19.01
N GLU A 164 -2.66 15.09 -18.79
CA GLU A 164 -3.38 15.21 -17.51
C GLU A 164 -4.04 13.90 -17.08
N ASP A 165 -4.68 13.19 -18.00
CA ASP A 165 -5.30 11.88 -17.73
C ASP A 165 -4.28 10.76 -17.42
N VAL A 166 -3.05 10.90 -17.91
CA VAL A 166 -1.92 10.02 -17.53
C VAL A 166 -1.42 10.39 -16.15
N GLN A 167 -1.29 11.70 -15.84
CA GLN A 167 -0.89 12.19 -14.52
C GLN A 167 -1.82 11.64 -13.42
N GLU A 168 -3.13 11.73 -13.63
CA GLU A 168 -4.13 11.19 -12.70
C GLU A 168 -3.95 9.69 -12.44
N LYS A 169 -3.76 8.90 -13.52
CA LYS A 169 -3.55 7.44 -13.43
C LYS A 169 -2.22 7.09 -12.73
N LEU A 170 -1.16 7.84 -13.01
CA LEU A 170 0.13 7.69 -12.34
C LEU A 170 0.00 7.92 -10.83
N LEU A 171 -0.67 8.99 -10.41
CA LEU A 171 -0.88 9.29 -8.99
C LEU A 171 -1.80 8.26 -8.33
N GLN A 172 -2.86 7.82 -9.00
CA GLN A 172 -3.76 6.79 -8.49
C GLN A 172 -3.00 5.48 -8.24
N PHE A 173 -2.25 5.01 -9.24
CA PHE A 173 -1.42 3.81 -9.11
C PHE A 173 -0.39 3.95 -8.00
N ALA A 174 0.36 5.05 -7.99
CA ALA A 174 1.45 5.27 -7.05
C ALA A 174 0.95 5.28 -5.59
N ARG A 175 -0.16 5.94 -5.30
CA ARG A 175 -0.78 5.96 -3.97
C ARG A 175 -1.21 4.56 -3.53
N ALA A 176 -1.89 3.81 -4.41
CA ALA A 176 -2.31 2.44 -4.12
C ALA A 176 -1.10 1.50 -3.95
N GLY A 177 -0.12 1.58 -4.85
CA GLY A 177 1.10 0.77 -4.79
C GLY A 177 1.92 1.02 -3.52
N LEU A 178 2.10 2.27 -3.13
CA LEU A 178 2.80 2.61 -1.88
C LEU A 178 2.03 2.13 -0.65
N ALA A 179 0.69 2.19 -0.66
CA ALA A 179 -0.12 1.65 0.43
C ALA A 179 0.06 0.14 0.57
N VAL A 180 0.00 -0.62 -0.53
CA VAL A 180 0.26 -2.07 -0.53
C VAL A 180 1.70 -2.38 -0.10
N ALA A 181 2.68 -1.62 -0.58
CA ALA A 181 4.07 -1.79 -0.19
C ALA A 181 4.29 -1.62 1.33
N ARG A 182 3.54 -0.72 1.96
CA ARG A 182 3.58 -0.54 3.42
C ARG A 182 2.88 -1.66 4.21
N MET A 183 2.01 -2.43 3.58
CA MET A 183 1.39 -3.60 4.19
C MET A 183 2.34 -4.80 4.23
N ARG A 184 3.27 -4.89 3.30
CA ARG A 184 4.23 -6.00 3.18
C ARG A 184 5.03 -6.18 4.47
N GLY A 185 5.04 -7.40 5.00
CA GLY A 185 5.71 -7.75 6.25
C GLY A 185 4.93 -7.35 7.51
N LYS A 186 3.67 -6.91 7.38
CA LYS A 186 2.77 -6.66 8.52
C LYS A 186 1.81 -7.83 8.71
N SER A 187 1.17 -7.85 9.87
CA SER A 187 0.08 -8.77 10.15
C SER A 187 -1.28 -8.08 10.03
N TYR A 188 -2.27 -8.84 9.60
CA TYR A 188 -3.68 -8.49 9.69
C TYR A 188 -4.29 -9.19 10.89
N LEU A 189 -4.70 -8.45 11.90
CA LEU A 189 -5.33 -9.01 13.08
C LEU A 189 -6.82 -9.27 12.80
N SER A 190 -7.22 -10.55 12.78
CA SER A 190 -8.61 -10.98 12.62
C SER A 190 -9.21 -11.26 14.00
N MET A 191 -10.09 -10.37 14.47
CA MET A 191 -10.75 -10.51 15.77
C MET A 191 -12.12 -11.21 15.62
N GLY A 192 -12.28 -12.35 16.29
CA GLY A 192 -13.50 -13.17 16.24
C GLY A 192 -13.61 -13.99 14.96
N GLY A 193 -14.83 -14.44 14.67
CA GLY A 193 -15.15 -15.31 13.55
C GLY A 193 -16.13 -14.66 12.56
N THR A 194 -16.52 -15.45 11.55
CA THR A 194 -17.54 -15.04 10.55
C THR A 194 -18.88 -14.82 11.22
N SER A 195 -19.43 -13.62 11.13
CA SER A 195 -20.75 -13.29 11.65
C SER A 195 -21.83 -13.74 10.67
N MET A 196 -22.67 -14.70 11.09
CA MET A 196 -23.87 -15.17 10.35
C MET A 196 -23.65 -15.53 8.88
N GLY A 197 -22.43 -15.91 8.50
CA GLY A 197 -22.09 -16.26 7.11
C GLY A 197 -22.03 -15.05 6.16
N ILE A 198 -21.92 -13.84 6.66
CA ILE A 198 -21.76 -12.64 5.82
C ILE A 198 -20.44 -12.72 5.06
N ALA A 199 -20.52 -12.75 3.73
CA ALA A 199 -19.35 -12.94 2.85
C ALA A 199 -18.22 -11.92 3.10
N GLY A 200 -18.54 -10.68 3.44
CA GLY A 200 -17.54 -9.64 3.74
C GLY A 200 -16.76 -9.84 5.04
N SER A 201 -17.18 -10.78 5.91
CA SER A 201 -16.45 -11.13 7.13
C SER A 201 -15.56 -12.37 6.96
N ILE A 202 -15.55 -12.97 5.78
CA ILE A 202 -14.69 -14.11 5.46
C ILE A 202 -13.34 -13.57 4.96
N VAL A 203 -12.29 -13.91 5.70
CA VAL A 203 -10.91 -13.55 5.35
C VAL A 203 -10.21 -14.76 4.76
N ASP A 204 -9.64 -14.62 3.57
CA ASP A 204 -8.78 -15.63 2.96
C ASP A 204 -7.30 -15.30 3.28
N PRO A 205 -6.63 -16.06 4.16
CA PRO A 205 -5.23 -15.84 4.48
C PRO A 205 -4.32 -15.92 3.25
N SER A 206 -4.63 -16.81 2.30
CA SER A 206 -3.82 -16.99 1.08
C SER A 206 -3.81 -15.73 0.21
N PHE A 207 -4.92 -14.99 0.18
CA PHE A 207 -4.98 -13.71 -0.51
C PHE A 207 -4.03 -12.67 0.13
N PHE A 208 -4.06 -12.57 1.45
CA PHE A 208 -3.19 -11.63 2.17
C PHE A 208 -1.70 -11.94 1.98
N GLU A 209 -1.33 -13.22 2.00
CA GLU A 209 0.05 -13.65 1.76
C GLU A 209 0.49 -13.40 0.31
N ALA A 210 -0.32 -13.83 -0.66
CA ALA A 210 0.05 -13.80 -2.08
C ALA A 210 0.09 -12.41 -2.69
N TYR A 211 -0.84 -11.52 -2.28
CA TYR A 211 -0.98 -10.21 -2.91
C TYR A 211 -0.51 -9.03 -2.06
N LEU A 212 -0.54 -9.16 -0.74
CA LEU A 212 -0.18 -8.07 0.17
C LEU A 212 1.11 -8.35 0.94
N GLY A 213 1.62 -9.59 0.91
CA GLY A 213 2.78 -10.00 1.72
C GLY A 213 2.51 -9.88 3.21
N MET A 214 1.25 -10.06 3.63
CA MET A 214 0.80 -9.98 5.02
C MET A 214 0.47 -11.36 5.57
N ARG A 215 0.60 -11.53 6.87
CA ARG A 215 0.09 -12.70 7.58
C ARG A 215 -1.24 -12.36 8.28
N VAL A 216 -2.19 -13.30 8.28
CA VAL A 216 -3.41 -13.19 9.08
C VAL A 216 -3.17 -13.83 10.44
N GLU A 217 -3.40 -13.08 11.51
CA GLU A 217 -3.31 -13.54 12.89
C GLU A 217 -4.70 -13.51 13.53
N PRO A 218 -5.31 -14.68 13.78
CA PRO A 218 -6.61 -14.74 14.42
C PRO A 218 -6.48 -14.54 15.93
N VAL A 219 -7.38 -13.77 16.50
CA VAL A 219 -7.56 -13.57 17.94
C VAL A 219 -8.96 -14.00 18.33
N ASP A 220 -9.05 -14.88 19.31
CA ASP A 220 -10.34 -15.28 19.86
C ASP A 220 -10.98 -14.13 20.65
N MET A 221 -12.29 -13.96 20.50
CA MET A 221 -13.02 -12.91 21.22
C MET A 221 -13.00 -13.09 22.73
N THR A 222 -12.65 -14.28 23.25
CA THR A 222 -12.48 -14.50 24.69
C THR A 222 -11.34 -13.67 25.27
N GLU A 223 -10.24 -13.48 24.52
CA GLU A 223 -9.16 -12.58 24.96
C GLU A 223 -9.61 -11.12 24.96
N PHE A 224 -10.42 -10.73 23.99
CA PHE A 224 -11.00 -9.40 23.95
C PHE A 224 -11.93 -9.15 25.15
N VAL A 225 -12.84 -10.11 25.44
CA VAL A 225 -13.74 -10.06 26.58
C VAL A 225 -12.99 -10.05 27.90
N ARG A 226 -11.95 -10.88 28.03
CA ARG A 226 -11.07 -10.89 29.22
C ARG A 226 -10.49 -9.51 29.50
N ARG A 227 -9.89 -8.88 28.47
CA ARG A 227 -9.32 -7.53 28.62
C ARG A 227 -10.39 -6.49 28.97
N PHE A 228 -11.58 -6.66 28.44
CA PHE A 228 -12.71 -5.78 28.76
C PHE A 228 -13.16 -5.93 30.21
N ASP A 229 -13.36 -7.16 30.68
CA ASP A 229 -13.85 -7.48 32.04
C ASP A 229 -12.81 -7.18 33.12
N GLU A 230 -11.53 -7.41 32.86
CA GLU A 230 -10.42 -7.11 33.75
C GLU A 230 -9.92 -5.67 33.64
N GLU A 231 -10.55 -4.85 32.80
CA GLU A 231 -10.22 -3.44 32.56
C GLU A 231 -8.74 -3.23 32.19
N ILE A 232 -8.20 -4.09 31.29
CA ILE A 232 -6.82 -3.99 30.81
C ILE A 232 -6.72 -2.93 29.73
N TYR A 233 -6.65 -1.68 30.16
CA TYR A 233 -6.41 -0.49 29.36
C TYR A 233 -5.95 0.67 30.27
N ASP A 234 -5.34 1.70 29.66
CA ASP A 234 -4.93 2.90 30.38
C ASP A 234 -6.18 3.76 30.73
N ARG A 235 -6.52 3.84 32.02
CA ARG A 235 -7.69 4.59 32.49
C ARG A 235 -7.59 6.09 32.24
N GLU A 236 -6.43 6.68 32.38
CA GLU A 236 -6.23 8.11 32.12
C GLU A 236 -6.46 8.44 30.65
N GLU A 237 -5.93 7.59 29.76
CA GLU A 237 -6.17 7.71 28.33
C GLU A 237 -7.65 7.48 27.97
N PHE A 238 -8.30 6.50 28.62
CA PHE A 238 -9.72 6.24 28.44
C PHE A 238 -10.60 7.45 28.80
N GLU A 239 -10.35 8.07 29.95
CA GLU A 239 -11.12 9.25 30.37
C GLU A 239 -10.95 10.41 29.38
N GLY A 240 -9.71 10.66 28.91
CA GLY A 240 -9.42 11.66 27.90
C GLY A 240 -10.11 11.36 26.56
N ALA A 241 -10.03 10.12 26.10
CA ALA A 241 -10.67 9.68 24.85
C ALA A 241 -12.19 9.77 24.92
N LEU A 242 -12.80 9.35 26.03
CA LEU A 242 -14.25 9.44 26.23
C LEU A 242 -14.73 10.90 26.25
N ALA A 243 -14.01 11.77 26.94
CA ALA A 243 -14.32 13.20 26.97
C ALA A 243 -14.22 13.81 25.56
N TRP A 244 -13.16 13.45 24.81
CA TRP A 244 -12.99 13.93 23.44
C TRP A 244 -14.10 13.46 22.51
N VAL A 245 -14.47 12.17 22.57
CA VAL A 245 -15.55 11.58 21.74
C VAL A 245 -16.88 12.27 22.02
N LYS A 246 -17.24 12.46 23.31
CA LYS A 246 -18.47 13.14 23.68
C LYS A 246 -18.54 14.61 23.23
N ALA A 247 -17.38 15.28 23.15
CA ALA A 247 -17.30 16.67 22.70
C ALA A 247 -17.32 16.83 21.17
N ASN A 248 -16.79 15.85 20.43
CA ASN A 248 -16.53 16.00 18.99
C ASN A 248 -17.42 15.10 18.11
N CYS A 249 -18.05 14.06 18.66
CA CYS A 249 -18.90 13.16 17.91
C CYS A 249 -20.38 13.44 18.23
N PRO A 250 -21.13 14.06 17.31
CA PRO A 250 -22.55 14.34 17.54
C PRO A 250 -23.36 13.05 17.53
N GLU A 251 -24.33 12.96 18.45
CA GLU A 251 -25.25 11.85 18.43
C GLU A 251 -26.19 11.96 17.23
N GLY A 252 -26.40 10.84 16.55
CA GLY A 252 -27.42 10.75 15.52
C GLY A 252 -28.82 10.82 16.07
N LYS A 253 -29.81 10.99 15.18
CA LYS A 253 -31.20 10.94 15.53
C LYS A 253 -31.63 9.49 15.73
N ASP A 254 -32.25 9.22 16.91
CA ASP A 254 -32.84 7.91 17.19
C ASP A 254 -34.24 7.83 16.55
N TYR A 255 -34.41 6.93 15.59
CA TYR A 255 -35.65 6.68 14.87
C TYR A 255 -36.43 5.47 15.41
N ASN A 256 -35.93 4.84 16.48
CA ASN A 256 -36.60 3.70 17.08
C ASN A 256 -37.92 4.10 17.73
N PRO A 257 -38.88 3.18 17.85
CA PRO A 257 -40.08 3.40 18.65
C PRO A 257 -39.74 3.78 20.11
N GLN A 258 -40.56 4.57 20.75
CA GLN A 258 -40.29 5.11 22.09
C GLN A 258 -39.89 4.03 23.12
N HIS A 259 -40.47 2.82 23.04
CA HIS A 259 -40.17 1.72 23.95
C HIS A 259 -38.79 1.06 23.70
N GLN A 260 -38.13 1.38 22.57
CA GLN A 260 -36.80 0.92 22.19
C GLN A 260 -35.76 2.05 22.23
N THR A 261 -36.18 3.28 22.49
CA THR A 261 -35.28 4.43 22.56
C THR A 261 -34.37 4.32 23.78
N ARG A 262 -33.06 4.49 23.57
CA ARG A 262 -32.05 4.47 24.64
C ARG A 262 -32.21 5.66 25.58
N SER A 263 -32.18 5.42 26.89
CA SER A 263 -32.07 6.48 27.89
C SER A 263 -30.71 7.19 27.82
N ARG A 264 -30.59 8.38 28.43
CA ARG A 264 -29.30 9.09 28.49
C ARG A 264 -28.21 8.23 29.15
N GLN A 265 -28.52 7.56 30.24
CA GLN A 265 -27.58 6.68 30.94
C GLN A 265 -27.12 5.52 30.07
N GLN A 266 -28.01 4.88 29.31
CA GLN A 266 -27.64 3.82 28.37
C GLN A 266 -26.75 4.34 27.26
N LYS A 267 -27.02 5.50 26.70
CA LYS A 267 -26.16 6.12 25.66
C LYS A 267 -24.78 6.45 26.20
N ASP A 268 -24.70 6.96 27.43
CA ASP A 268 -23.42 7.25 28.07
C ASP A 268 -22.60 5.98 28.31
N GLN A 269 -23.23 4.87 28.65
CA GLN A 269 -22.63 3.57 28.80
C GLN A 269 -22.19 3.01 27.43
N ASP A 270 -23.00 3.13 26.38
CA ASP A 270 -22.69 2.73 25.03
C ASP A 270 -21.41 3.46 24.51
N TRP A 271 -21.28 4.77 24.81
CA TRP A 271 -20.07 5.53 24.50
C TRP A 271 -18.85 5.00 25.25
N ALA A 272 -18.96 4.73 26.55
CA ALA A 272 -17.88 4.20 27.36
C ALA A 272 -17.40 2.84 26.82
N VAL A 273 -18.34 1.92 26.57
CA VAL A 273 -18.03 0.59 25.99
C VAL A 273 -17.35 0.72 24.64
N SER A 274 -17.84 1.61 23.77
CA SER A 274 -17.25 1.81 22.43
C SER A 274 -15.81 2.30 22.51
N VAL A 275 -15.50 3.21 23.43
CA VAL A 275 -14.13 3.71 23.62
C VAL A 275 -13.23 2.62 24.21
N GLN A 276 -13.69 1.85 25.22
CA GLN A 276 -12.95 0.71 25.76
C GLN A 276 -12.61 -0.30 24.67
N MET A 277 -13.60 -0.69 23.85
CA MET A 277 -13.40 -1.62 22.76
C MET A 277 -12.37 -1.13 21.74
N ALA A 278 -12.40 0.15 21.39
CA ALA A 278 -11.43 0.74 20.47
C ALA A 278 -9.99 0.72 21.03
N MET A 279 -9.84 1.01 22.32
CA MET A 279 -8.53 0.98 22.99
C MET A 279 -7.98 -0.45 23.08
N ILE A 280 -8.78 -1.41 23.52
CA ILE A 280 -8.38 -2.83 23.61
C ILE A 280 -7.99 -3.34 22.22
N ALA A 281 -8.79 -3.04 21.18
CA ALA A 281 -8.46 -3.44 19.82
C ALA A 281 -7.11 -2.86 19.35
N ARG A 282 -6.87 -1.56 19.60
CA ARG A 282 -5.59 -0.91 19.29
C ARG A 282 -4.43 -1.59 20.03
N ASP A 283 -4.60 -1.81 21.33
CA ASP A 283 -3.53 -2.37 22.17
C ASP A 283 -3.22 -3.82 21.80
N LEU A 284 -4.24 -4.61 21.39
CA LEU A 284 -4.03 -5.94 20.80
C LEU A 284 -3.26 -5.87 19.46
N MET A 285 -3.49 -4.85 18.65
CA MET A 285 -2.83 -4.70 17.35
C MET A 285 -1.37 -4.27 17.47
N VAL A 286 -1.10 -3.24 18.27
CA VAL A 286 0.22 -2.56 18.25
C VAL A 286 0.97 -2.60 19.57
N GLY A 287 0.35 -3.08 20.63
CA GLY A 287 0.86 -2.99 21.98
C GLY A 287 0.71 -1.58 22.58
N ASN A 288 0.84 -1.50 23.89
CA ASN A 288 0.80 -0.24 24.61
C ASN A 288 1.81 -0.27 25.77
N PRO A 289 2.98 0.37 25.67
CA PRO A 289 4.01 0.38 26.71
C PRO A 289 3.53 0.90 28.06
N ARG A 290 2.54 1.81 28.09
CA ARG A 290 1.97 2.30 29.35
C ARG A 290 1.26 1.23 30.15
N LEU A 291 0.73 0.18 29.52
CA LEU A 291 0.17 -0.96 30.24
C LEU A 291 1.20 -1.62 31.15
N ALA A 292 2.44 -1.80 30.67
CA ALA A 292 3.53 -2.33 31.48
C ALA A 292 3.90 -1.41 32.66
N GLU A 293 3.89 -0.09 32.45
CA GLU A 293 4.16 0.90 33.50
C GLU A 293 3.11 0.90 34.61
N ILE A 294 1.86 0.58 34.27
CA ILE A 294 0.74 0.51 35.23
C ILE A 294 0.46 -0.91 35.74
N GLY A 295 1.31 -1.87 35.41
CA GLY A 295 1.33 -3.20 36.02
C GLY A 295 0.74 -4.36 35.20
N PHE A 296 0.45 -4.17 33.93
CA PHE A 296 -0.09 -5.21 33.04
C PHE A 296 1.02 -5.91 32.22
N GLY A 297 2.00 -6.45 32.74
CA GLY A 297 3.04 -7.32 32.20
C GLY A 297 2.99 -7.61 30.68
N GLU A 298 2.71 -8.86 30.34
CA GLU A 298 2.64 -9.33 28.93
C GLU A 298 1.49 -8.71 28.13
N GLU A 299 0.43 -8.27 28.79
CA GLU A 299 -0.70 -7.59 28.15
C GLU A 299 -0.32 -6.27 27.49
N ALA A 300 0.81 -5.70 27.85
CA ALA A 300 1.38 -4.52 27.16
C ALA A 300 1.83 -4.83 25.73
N MET A 301 2.06 -6.11 25.40
CA MET A 301 2.51 -6.53 24.08
C MET A 301 1.32 -6.70 23.13
N GLY A 302 1.42 -6.13 21.94
CA GLY A 302 0.46 -6.39 20.86
C GLY A 302 0.64 -7.77 20.26
N LEU A 303 -0.46 -8.46 19.95
CA LEU A 303 -0.41 -9.82 19.39
C LEU A 303 0.26 -9.86 18.02
N SER A 304 0.15 -8.82 17.22
CA SER A 304 0.81 -8.73 15.92
C SER A 304 2.34 -8.55 15.99
N LEU A 305 2.91 -8.34 17.18
CA LEU A 305 4.35 -8.19 17.43
C LEU A 305 5.01 -9.42 18.02
N ILE A 306 4.24 -10.43 18.44
CA ILE A 306 4.75 -11.59 19.21
C ILE A 306 5.51 -12.60 18.33
N HIS A 307 5.48 -12.46 17.03
CA HIS A 307 5.96 -13.50 16.12
C HIS A 307 7.09 -13.04 15.22
N ILE A 308 8.23 -12.92 15.79
CA ILE A 308 9.46 -12.83 14.99
C ILE A 308 10.54 -13.70 15.63
#